data_24db675ca64d7fab2ba9b90db152e142
#
_entry.id   24db675ca64d7fab2ba9b90db152e142
#
_cell.length_a   1.000
_cell.length_b   1.000
_cell.length_c   1.000
_cell.angle_alpha   90.00
_cell.angle_beta   90.00
_cell.angle_gamma   90.00
#
_symmetry.space_group_name_H-M   'P 1'
#
loop_
_entity.id
_entity.type
_entity.pdbx_description
1 polymer ?
#
loop_
_entity_poly.entity_id
_entity_poly.type
_entity_poly.pdbx_seq_one_letter_code
_entity_poly.pdbx_strand_id
1 'polypeptide(L)'
;MASGHRVVDHIVGTLAASGVGHIFGVDGANIEDLYDAAAFRDDITAVLAKHEFAAATMADGYSRSGAGLGVVAATSGGGCLNTVPGLGEAFASRVPVLALIGQPPITLDGRGSFQDTSGRNGALDGEALFSAVSVFCRRVT
;
A
#
# COMPACT_ATOMS: atom_id res chain seq x y z
N MET A 1 -8.75 -25.33 -15.73
CA MET A 1 -8.11 -24.03 -15.97
C MET A 1 -6.95 -23.93 -15.00
N ALA A 2 -5.72 -23.74 -15.45
CA ALA A 2 -4.60 -23.52 -14.55
C ALA A 2 -4.89 -22.25 -13.77
N SER A 3 -5.03 -22.34 -12.46
CA SER A 3 -5.12 -21.16 -11.59
C SER A 3 -3.78 -20.44 -11.67
N GLY A 4 -3.71 -19.41 -12.51
CA GLY A 4 -2.53 -18.56 -12.54
C GLY A 4 -2.32 -17.94 -11.15
N HIS A 5 -1.13 -18.05 -10.62
CA HIS A 5 -0.79 -17.42 -9.35
C HIS A 5 -0.73 -15.90 -9.57
N ARG A 6 -1.60 -15.15 -8.93
CA ARG A 6 -1.64 -13.68 -9.06
C ARG A 6 -0.42 -13.07 -8.35
N VAL A 7 0.06 -11.94 -8.84
CA VAL A 7 1.16 -11.21 -8.18
C VAL A 7 0.78 -10.84 -6.73
N VAL A 8 -0.47 -10.45 -6.50
CA VAL A 8 -0.96 -10.12 -5.15
C VAL A 8 -0.94 -11.31 -4.19
N ASP A 9 -1.21 -12.53 -4.68
CA ASP A 9 -1.12 -13.74 -3.85
C ASP A 9 0.34 -13.98 -3.42
N HIS A 10 1.31 -13.71 -4.31
CA HIS A 10 2.72 -13.80 -3.98
C HIS A 10 3.13 -12.71 -2.96
N ILE A 11 2.69 -11.47 -3.16
CA ILE A 11 2.97 -10.36 -2.22
C ILE A 11 2.45 -10.71 -0.84
N VAL A 12 1.17 -11.04 -0.71
CA VAL A 12 0.53 -11.32 0.58
C VAL A 12 1.15 -12.56 1.23
N GLY A 13 1.43 -13.60 0.45
CA GLY A 13 2.11 -14.80 0.95
C GLY A 13 3.53 -14.51 1.45
N THR A 14 4.27 -13.65 0.78
CA THR A 14 5.62 -13.23 1.19
C THR A 14 5.58 -12.42 2.48
N LEU A 15 4.62 -11.49 2.61
CA LEU A 15 4.41 -10.72 3.84
C LEU A 15 4.14 -11.63 5.03
N ALA A 16 3.19 -12.55 4.89
CA ALA A 16 2.84 -13.50 5.94
C ALA A 16 4.05 -14.39 6.32
N ALA A 17 4.76 -14.94 5.33
CA ALA A 17 5.98 -15.73 5.55
C ALA A 17 7.10 -14.94 6.24
N SER A 18 7.10 -13.60 6.10
CA SER A 18 8.03 -12.68 6.77
C SER A 18 7.56 -12.24 8.16
N GLY A 19 6.47 -12.80 8.67
CA GLY A 19 5.94 -12.50 10.01
C GLY A 19 5.02 -11.27 10.07
N VAL A 20 4.57 -10.75 8.92
CA VAL A 20 3.57 -9.68 8.88
C VAL A 20 2.19 -10.28 9.17
N GLY A 21 1.61 -9.95 10.31
CA GLY A 21 0.28 -10.44 10.70
C GLY A 21 -0.88 -9.51 10.31
N HIS A 22 -0.59 -8.24 10.00
CA HIS A 22 -1.64 -7.25 9.73
C HIS A 22 -1.29 -6.31 8.58
N ILE A 23 -2.29 -6.01 7.74
CA ILE A 23 -2.26 -4.93 6.74
C ILE A 23 -3.35 -3.93 7.12
N PHE A 24 -2.99 -2.68 7.40
CA PHE A 24 -3.93 -1.62 7.73
C PHE A 24 -4.28 -0.83 6.47
N GLY A 25 -5.55 -0.48 6.26
CA GLY A 25 -5.84 0.29 5.07
C GLY A 25 -7.31 0.62 4.85
N VAL A 26 -7.56 1.19 3.69
CA VAL A 26 -8.89 1.41 3.12
C VAL A 26 -8.87 0.82 1.73
N ASP A 27 -9.83 -0.04 1.44
CA ASP A 27 -9.96 -0.66 0.13
C ASP A 27 -10.34 0.37 -0.95
N GLY A 28 -10.08 0.04 -2.20
CA GLY A 28 -10.41 0.88 -3.34
C GLY A 28 -9.95 0.28 -4.67
N ALA A 29 -10.42 0.83 -5.78
CA ALA A 29 -10.39 0.24 -7.12
C ALA A 29 -9.00 -0.26 -7.60
N ASN A 30 -7.91 0.37 -7.16
CA ASN A 30 -6.58 0.01 -7.63
C ASN A 30 -5.76 -0.76 -6.58
N ILE A 31 -6.40 -1.29 -5.52
CA ILE A 31 -5.76 -2.10 -4.47
C ILE A 31 -6.65 -3.29 -4.01
N GLU A 32 -7.88 -3.41 -4.50
CA GLU A 32 -8.85 -4.42 -4.07
C GLU A 32 -8.33 -5.86 -4.16
N ASP A 33 -7.58 -6.20 -5.20
CA ASP A 33 -7.00 -7.53 -5.37
C ASP A 33 -6.05 -7.93 -4.23
N LEU A 34 -5.38 -6.97 -3.60
CA LEU A 34 -4.53 -7.22 -2.42
C LEU A 34 -5.37 -7.61 -1.21
N TYR A 35 -6.48 -6.90 -1.00
CA TYR A 35 -7.41 -7.21 0.10
C TYR A 35 -8.11 -8.55 -0.13
N ASP A 36 -8.51 -8.82 -1.38
CA ASP A 36 -9.04 -10.13 -1.76
C ASP A 36 -8.04 -11.25 -1.45
N ALA A 37 -6.78 -11.10 -1.84
CA ALA A 37 -5.74 -12.08 -1.55
C ALA A 37 -5.51 -12.29 -0.04
N ALA A 38 -5.60 -11.24 0.77
CA ALA A 38 -5.49 -11.34 2.23
C ALA A 38 -6.71 -12.02 2.86
N ALA A 39 -7.92 -11.78 2.34
CA ALA A 39 -9.17 -12.32 2.87
C ALA A 39 -9.26 -13.86 2.82
N PHE A 40 -8.50 -14.50 1.94
CA PHE A 40 -8.43 -15.96 1.83
C PHE A 40 -7.32 -16.62 2.66
N ARG A 41 -6.74 -15.88 3.61
CA ARG A 41 -5.64 -16.39 4.44
C ARG A 41 -5.97 -16.26 5.92
N ASP A 42 -5.51 -17.25 6.69
CA ASP A 42 -5.67 -17.27 8.16
C ASP A 42 -4.45 -16.70 8.90
N ASP A 43 -3.34 -16.46 8.20
CA ASP A 43 -2.05 -16.05 8.78
C ASP A 43 -1.76 -14.54 8.61
N ILE A 44 -2.64 -13.80 7.95
CA ILE A 44 -2.55 -12.35 7.80
C ILE A 44 -3.96 -11.73 7.80
N THR A 45 -4.14 -10.61 8.48
CA THR A 45 -5.43 -9.94 8.61
C THR A 45 -5.40 -8.56 7.97
N ALA A 46 -6.32 -8.29 7.05
CA ALA A 46 -6.57 -6.95 6.54
C ALA A 46 -7.49 -6.19 7.52
N VAL A 47 -6.98 -5.11 8.11
CA VAL A 47 -7.69 -4.28 9.09
C VAL A 47 -8.22 -3.03 8.40
N LEU A 48 -9.54 -2.91 8.31
CA LEU A 48 -10.19 -1.75 7.73
C LEU A 48 -10.08 -0.54 8.65
N ALA A 49 -9.43 0.52 8.15
CA ALA A 49 -9.45 1.85 8.77
C ALA A 49 -10.60 2.70 8.21
N LYS A 50 -10.94 3.79 8.89
CA LYS A 50 -11.95 4.75 8.42
C LYS A 50 -11.39 5.83 7.50
N HIS A 51 -10.05 5.96 7.44
CA HIS A 51 -9.33 6.92 6.62
C HIS A 51 -7.89 6.44 6.45
N GLU A 52 -7.26 6.70 5.31
CA GLU A 52 -5.92 6.19 5.02
C GLU A 52 -4.83 6.82 5.91
N PHE A 53 -5.03 8.06 6.37
CA PHE A 53 -4.17 8.64 7.40
C PHE A 53 -4.19 7.80 8.69
N ALA A 54 -5.40 7.38 9.12
CA ALA A 54 -5.53 6.50 10.28
C ALA A 54 -4.84 5.15 10.02
N ALA A 55 -4.97 4.58 8.82
CA ALA A 55 -4.29 3.34 8.45
C ALA A 55 -2.76 3.47 8.53
N ALA A 56 -2.20 4.56 8.01
CA ALA A 56 -0.76 4.81 8.07
C ALA A 56 -0.26 4.99 9.50
N THR A 57 -1.02 5.71 10.35
CA THR A 57 -0.68 5.86 11.77
C THR A 57 -0.87 4.59 12.58
N MET A 58 -1.83 3.72 12.20
CA MET A 58 -1.97 2.37 12.79
C MET A 58 -0.74 1.52 12.47
N ALA A 59 -0.26 1.53 11.22
CA ALA A 59 0.95 0.82 10.81
C ALA A 59 2.19 1.34 11.56
N ASP A 60 2.33 2.66 11.70
CA ASP A 60 3.40 3.29 12.49
C ASP A 60 3.35 2.85 13.96
N GLY A 61 2.17 2.94 14.60
CA GLY A 61 1.96 2.51 15.98
C GLY A 61 2.23 1.01 16.20
N TYR A 62 1.83 0.17 15.23
CA TYR A 62 2.09 -1.26 15.27
C TYR A 62 3.60 -1.56 15.27
N SER A 63 4.36 -0.91 14.40
CA SER A 63 5.83 -1.04 14.38
C SER A 63 6.47 -0.52 15.67
N ARG A 64 6.02 0.63 16.18
CA ARG A 64 6.55 1.20 17.45
C ARG A 64 6.29 0.30 18.66
N SER A 65 5.19 -0.44 18.66
CA SER A 65 4.86 -1.37 19.76
C SER A 65 5.74 -2.61 19.81
N GLY A 66 6.55 -2.85 18.78
CA GLY A 66 7.36 -4.06 18.64
C GLY A 66 6.57 -5.30 18.23
N ALA A 67 5.31 -5.14 17.82
CA ALA A 67 4.45 -6.24 17.38
C ALA A 67 4.86 -6.82 16.01
N GLY A 68 5.66 -6.09 15.24
CA GLY A 68 6.14 -6.50 13.93
C GLY A 68 6.26 -5.32 12.96
N LEU A 69 6.49 -5.61 11.68
CA LEU A 69 6.48 -4.60 10.62
C LEU A 69 5.05 -4.14 10.35
N GLY A 70 4.78 -2.85 10.53
CA GLY A 70 3.51 -2.24 10.15
C GLY A 70 3.42 -2.12 8.62
N VAL A 71 2.31 -2.58 8.07
CA VAL A 71 2.02 -2.48 6.63
C VAL A 71 0.76 -1.67 6.42
N VAL A 72 0.84 -0.64 5.58
CA VAL A 72 -0.33 0.12 5.13
C VAL A 72 -0.59 -0.14 3.65
N ALA A 73 -1.85 -0.31 3.27
CA ALA A 73 -2.27 -0.45 1.88
C ALA A 73 -3.37 0.57 1.55
N ALA A 74 -3.22 1.26 0.42
CA ALA A 74 -4.18 2.25 -0.04
C ALA A 74 -4.27 2.26 -1.57
N THR A 75 -5.44 2.65 -2.09
CA THR A 75 -5.63 2.86 -3.52
C THR A 75 -4.82 4.07 -4.00
N SER A 76 -4.67 4.24 -5.30
CA SER A 76 -4.05 5.41 -5.93
C SER A 76 -4.87 6.69 -5.76
N GLY A 77 -4.38 7.80 -6.26
CA GLY A 77 -5.09 9.10 -6.23
C GLY A 77 -5.25 9.63 -4.81
N GLY A 78 -6.48 10.05 -4.46
CA GLY A 78 -6.78 10.61 -3.14
C GLY A 78 -6.48 9.68 -1.97
N GLY A 79 -6.71 8.37 -2.14
CA GLY A 79 -6.42 7.37 -1.10
C GLY A 79 -4.95 7.36 -0.74
N CYS A 80 -4.06 7.25 -1.72
CA CYS A 80 -2.62 7.26 -1.44
C CYS A 80 -2.15 8.59 -0.86
N LEU A 81 -2.68 9.72 -1.32
CA LEU A 81 -2.33 11.04 -0.78
C LEU A 81 -2.64 11.16 0.72
N ASN A 82 -3.74 10.57 1.16
CA ASN A 82 -4.13 10.56 2.56
C ASN A 82 -3.17 9.77 3.47
N THR A 83 -2.32 8.89 2.93
CA THR A 83 -1.32 8.18 3.74
C THR A 83 -0.10 9.03 4.05
N VAL A 84 0.17 10.06 3.25
CA VAL A 84 1.44 10.83 3.29
C VAL A 84 1.75 11.42 4.66
N PRO A 85 0.82 12.05 5.40
CA PRO A 85 1.14 12.59 6.73
C PRO A 85 1.58 11.51 7.72
N GLY A 86 0.93 10.34 7.72
CA GLY A 86 1.30 9.22 8.59
C GLY A 86 2.65 8.59 8.21
N LEU A 87 2.91 8.43 6.90
CA LEU A 87 4.20 7.96 6.41
C LEU A 87 5.32 8.96 6.66
N GLY A 88 5.04 10.27 6.53
CA GLY A 88 5.99 11.32 6.86
C GLY A 88 6.40 11.29 8.33
N GLU A 89 5.46 11.03 9.25
CA GLU A 89 5.76 10.85 10.68
C GLU A 89 6.64 9.61 10.91
N ALA A 90 6.28 8.47 10.33
CA ALA A 90 7.08 7.25 10.44
C ALA A 90 8.50 7.46 9.89
N PHE A 91 8.63 8.12 8.73
CA PHE A 91 9.92 8.45 8.10
C PHE A 91 10.78 9.34 8.99
N ALA A 92 10.22 10.47 9.49
CA ALA A 92 10.92 11.40 10.35
C ALA A 92 11.37 10.76 11.67
N SER A 93 10.55 9.87 12.22
CA SER A 93 10.82 9.12 13.45
C SER A 93 11.65 7.84 13.24
N ARG A 94 12.03 7.51 12.00
CA ARG A 94 12.78 6.29 11.64
C ARG A 94 12.08 5.00 12.06
N VAL A 95 10.77 4.98 12.00
CA VAL A 95 9.94 3.80 12.28
C VAL A 95 9.74 3.02 10.98
N PRO A 96 10.05 1.72 10.93
CA PRO A 96 9.87 0.93 9.72
C PRO A 96 8.39 0.72 9.42
N VAL A 97 7.94 1.21 8.27
CA VAL A 97 6.59 0.98 7.74
C VAL A 97 6.71 0.61 6.26
N LEU A 98 6.02 -0.42 5.83
CA LEU A 98 5.86 -0.76 4.43
C LEU A 98 4.54 -0.18 3.91
N ALA A 99 4.62 0.64 2.86
CA ALA A 99 3.44 1.15 2.17
C ALA A 99 3.25 0.43 0.82
N LEU A 100 2.09 -0.17 0.62
CA LEU A 100 1.65 -0.77 -0.62
C LEU A 100 0.60 0.13 -1.26
N ILE A 101 0.99 0.79 -2.34
CA ILE A 101 0.15 1.79 -3.00
C ILE A 101 -0.33 1.25 -4.34
N GLY A 102 -1.64 1.18 -4.50
CA GLY A 102 -2.27 0.75 -5.73
C GLY A 102 -1.96 1.70 -6.89
N GLN A 103 -1.96 1.16 -8.10
CA GLN A 103 -1.75 1.92 -9.33
C GLN A 103 -2.72 1.44 -10.40
N PRO A 104 -3.20 2.31 -11.30
CA PRO A 104 -3.88 1.86 -12.50
C PRO A 104 -3.00 0.97 -13.37
N PRO A 105 -3.58 0.19 -14.29
CA PRO A 105 -2.82 -0.62 -15.23
C PRO A 105 -1.81 0.23 -16.01
N ILE A 106 -0.58 -0.26 -16.15
CA ILE A 106 0.54 0.45 -16.82
C ILE A 106 0.16 0.89 -18.24
N THR A 107 -0.66 0.10 -18.94
CA THR A 107 -1.14 0.42 -20.27
C THR A 107 -2.02 1.67 -20.34
N LEU A 108 -2.51 2.14 -19.19
CA LEU A 108 -3.37 3.32 -19.06
C LEU A 108 -2.65 4.54 -18.49
N ASP A 109 -1.36 4.45 -18.20
CA ASP A 109 -0.55 5.56 -17.69
C ASP A 109 -0.66 6.80 -18.57
N GLY A 110 -1.07 7.93 -17.99
CA GLY A 110 -1.24 9.21 -18.70
C GLY A 110 -2.34 9.22 -19.74
N ARG A 111 -3.27 8.25 -19.71
CA ARG A 111 -4.41 8.15 -20.63
C ARG A 111 -5.75 8.49 -19.98
N GLY A 112 -5.71 9.16 -18.83
CA GLY A 112 -6.92 9.58 -18.11
C GLY A 112 -7.61 8.46 -17.36
N SER A 113 -6.87 7.44 -16.91
CA SER A 113 -7.43 6.41 -16.03
C SER A 113 -7.85 7.00 -14.69
N PHE A 114 -8.79 6.31 -14.04
CA PHE A 114 -9.26 6.71 -12.72
C PHE A 114 -8.12 6.69 -11.71
N GLN A 115 -7.94 7.80 -11.01
CA GLN A 115 -6.89 7.96 -9.98
C GLN A 115 -5.46 7.73 -10.51
N ASP A 116 -5.16 8.21 -11.73
CA ASP A 116 -3.83 8.10 -12.34
C ASP A 116 -2.78 8.83 -11.49
N THR A 117 -1.74 8.10 -11.08
CA THR A 117 -0.59 8.60 -10.33
C THR A 117 0.73 8.27 -11.05
N SER A 118 0.67 8.16 -12.38
CA SER A 118 1.83 7.82 -13.21
C SER A 118 2.84 8.94 -13.43
N GLY A 119 2.50 10.19 -13.07
CA GLY A 119 3.30 11.37 -13.38
C GLY A 119 3.25 11.82 -14.84
N ARG A 120 2.42 11.18 -15.69
CA ARG A 120 2.35 11.46 -17.13
C ARG A 120 1.13 12.33 -17.45
N ASN A 121 1.28 13.20 -18.47
CA ASN A 121 0.21 14.04 -19.00
C ASN A 121 -0.57 14.83 -17.93
N GLY A 122 0.14 15.35 -16.92
CA GLY A 122 -0.44 16.13 -15.84
C GLY A 122 -1.06 15.32 -14.70
N ALA A 123 -0.95 13.99 -14.74
CA ALA A 123 -1.30 13.16 -13.59
C ALA A 123 -0.31 13.37 -12.43
N LEU A 124 -0.76 13.11 -11.21
CA LEU A 124 0.09 13.12 -10.04
C LEU A 124 1.27 12.13 -10.21
N ASP A 125 2.46 12.53 -9.84
CA ASP A 125 3.63 11.65 -9.78
C ASP A 125 3.71 10.98 -8.41
N GLY A 126 3.16 9.77 -8.31
CA GLY A 126 3.15 9.00 -7.08
C GLY A 126 4.55 8.58 -6.64
N GLU A 127 5.43 8.19 -7.57
CA GLU A 127 6.78 7.75 -7.22
C GLU A 127 7.63 8.92 -6.68
N ALA A 128 7.55 10.10 -7.29
CA ALA A 128 8.22 11.29 -6.79
C ALA A 128 7.71 11.68 -5.41
N LEU A 129 6.39 11.66 -5.20
CA LEU A 129 5.75 11.99 -3.93
C LEU A 129 6.22 11.07 -2.81
N PHE A 130 6.11 9.76 -3.01
CA PHE A 130 6.47 8.78 -1.96
C PHE A 130 7.97 8.66 -1.74
N SER A 131 8.80 8.96 -2.73
CA SER A 131 10.25 9.04 -2.57
C SER A 131 10.67 10.10 -1.55
N ALA A 132 9.88 11.15 -1.36
CA ALA A 132 10.18 12.21 -0.40
C ALA A 132 9.93 11.80 1.07
N VAL A 133 9.14 10.75 1.32
CA VAL A 133 8.76 10.26 2.65
C VAL A 133 9.13 8.80 2.87
N SER A 134 10.13 8.29 2.15
CA SER A 134 10.58 6.91 2.28
C SER A 134 12.10 6.79 2.05
N VAL A 135 12.70 5.73 2.57
CA VAL A 135 14.09 5.37 2.30
C VAL A 135 14.24 4.52 1.03
N PHE A 136 13.12 3.95 0.59
CA PHE A 136 13.04 3.14 -0.62
C PHE A 136 11.65 3.30 -1.23
N CYS A 137 11.58 3.65 -2.50
CA CYS A 137 10.34 3.73 -3.26
C CYS A 137 10.57 3.09 -4.64
N ARG A 138 9.68 2.20 -5.05
CA ARG A 138 9.73 1.57 -6.37
C ARG A 138 8.33 1.24 -6.86
N ARG A 139 8.12 1.50 -8.12
CA ARG A 139 6.96 1.01 -8.85
C ARG A 139 7.25 -0.41 -9.37
N VAL A 140 6.33 -1.32 -9.10
CA VAL A 140 6.37 -2.69 -9.65
C VAL A 140 5.75 -2.67 -11.05
N THR A 141 6.43 -3.28 -12.03
CA THR A 141 6.00 -3.32 -13.45
C THR A 141 6.12 -4.72 -14.01
#